data_31997f494f21c555ec0d77aff05aee57
#
_entry.id   31997f494f21c555ec0d77aff05aee57
#
_cell.length_a   1.000
_cell.length_b   1.000
_cell.length_c   1.000
_cell.angle_alpha   90.00
_cell.angle_beta   90.00
_cell.angle_gamma   90.00
#
_symmetry.space_group_name_H-M   'P 1'
#
loop_
_entity.id
_entity.type
_entity.pdbx_description
1 polymer ?
#
loop_
_entity_poly.entity_id
_entity_poly.type
_entity_poly.pdbx_seq_one_letter_code
_entity_poly.pdbx_strand_id
1 'polypeptide(L)'
;MNQTDPFISRQIDLNLDIGQGPAHMLTEQEILQYATSVNIATGAHTGEPAITDKAIAAAKEHGGLAIGALISYPDLLGYGERKIQLSNEELRATVIAQLGALAALSKAHDLEISQVRPHGYLYQQMLSNYSVAETVAKAIQEFSNWLILVGPVSPVLQEVGSWTNIRVAFEARIDLRYKADGSVMPFDIERDANLDIETATARARDLVYKSAVKLEDEKDIELNFETIHLPSRIKNSVEIAKLVRGMVLKPLPLKTVDYEPYLSEFI
;
A
#
# COMPACT_ATOMS: atom_id res chain seq x y z
N MET A 1 24.80 29.53 7.83
CA MET A 1 24.80 28.07 7.62
C MET A 1 23.38 27.61 7.79
N ASN A 2 22.64 27.39 6.69
CA ASN A 2 21.28 26.84 6.73
C ASN A 2 21.41 25.38 7.12
N GLN A 3 21.10 25.05 8.36
CA GLN A 3 20.77 23.68 8.73
C GLN A 3 19.50 23.31 7.97
N THR A 4 19.64 22.53 6.89
CA THR A 4 18.50 21.92 6.26
C THR A 4 17.87 20.99 7.28
N ASP A 5 16.66 21.29 7.67
CA ASP A 5 15.84 20.45 8.54
C ASP A 5 15.86 19.01 7.98
N PRO A 6 16.34 18.01 8.73
CA PRO A 6 16.46 16.63 8.24
C PRO A 6 15.12 16.05 7.77
N PHE A 7 13.99 16.57 8.25
CA PHE A 7 12.65 16.17 7.82
C PHE A 7 12.29 16.70 6.44
N ILE A 8 12.84 17.86 6.01
CA ILE A 8 12.57 18.45 4.69
C ILE A 8 13.29 17.67 3.55
N SER A 9 14.33 16.88 3.86
CA SER A 9 15.08 16.11 2.87
C SER A 9 14.65 14.65 2.72
N ARG A 10 13.68 14.17 3.51
CA ARG A 10 13.22 12.78 3.51
C ARG A 10 12.55 12.43 2.20
N GLN A 11 12.93 11.30 1.62
CA GLN A 11 12.22 10.69 0.51
C GLN A 11 11.00 9.95 1.05
N ILE A 12 9.82 10.25 0.53
CA ILE A 12 8.57 9.60 0.91
C ILE A 12 7.88 9.13 -0.36
N ASP A 13 7.55 7.85 -0.40
CA ASP A 13 6.69 7.30 -1.44
C ASP A 13 5.24 7.70 -1.21
N LEU A 14 4.52 7.99 -2.29
CA LEU A 14 3.08 8.27 -2.29
C LEU A 14 2.36 7.14 -3.02
N ASN A 15 1.72 6.28 -2.24
CA ASN A 15 1.15 5.02 -2.69
C ASN A 15 -0.36 5.13 -2.92
N LEU A 16 -0.87 4.56 -4.01
CA LEU A 16 -2.29 4.59 -4.37
C LEU A 16 -2.78 3.19 -4.77
N ASP A 17 -3.93 2.78 -4.28
CA ASP A 17 -4.63 1.58 -4.75
C ASP A 17 -5.48 1.91 -5.98
N ILE A 18 -5.33 1.14 -7.07
CA ILE A 18 -6.08 1.33 -8.32
C ILE A 18 -6.62 0.01 -8.87
N GLY A 19 -7.52 0.13 -9.85
CA GLY A 19 -8.17 -1.04 -10.46
C GLY A 19 -9.24 -1.68 -9.58
N GLN A 20 -9.78 -0.94 -8.63
CA GLN A 20 -10.77 -1.44 -7.67
C GLN A 20 -12.20 -1.49 -8.21
N GLY A 21 -12.37 -1.26 -9.51
CA GLY A 21 -13.66 -1.37 -10.18
C GLY A 21 -14.25 -0.03 -10.66
N PRO A 22 -15.36 -0.09 -11.43
CA PRO A 22 -15.89 1.08 -12.14
C PRO A 22 -16.26 2.25 -11.23
N ALA A 23 -16.70 1.97 -10.00
CA ALA A 23 -17.12 3.02 -9.05
C ALA A 23 -15.97 3.94 -8.59
N HIS A 24 -14.72 3.47 -8.68
CA HIS A 24 -13.54 4.19 -8.21
C HIS A 24 -12.65 4.73 -9.34
N MET A 25 -12.83 4.25 -10.57
CA MET A 25 -11.93 4.54 -11.70
C MET A 25 -11.69 6.04 -11.93
N LEU A 26 -12.71 6.88 -11.88
CA LEU A 26 -12.54 8.32 -12.12
C LEU A 26 -11.69 8.97 -11.02
N THR A 27 -11.98 8.66 -9.76
CA THR A 27 -11.22 9.18 -8.61
C THR A 27 -9.77 8.66 -8.63
N GLU A 28 -9.57 7.37 -8.94
CA GLU A 28 -8.24 6.77 -9.07
C GLU A 28 -7.43 7.48 -10.16
N GLN A 29 -8.01 7.75 -11.34
CA GLN A 29 -7.35 8.47 -12.43
C GLN A 29 -6.96 9.91 -12.05
N GLU A 30 -7.83 10.62 -11.33
CA GLU A 30 -7.54 11.98 -10.87
C GLU A 30 -6.43 12.01 -9.81
N ILE A 31 -6.33 10.99 -8.95
CA ILE A 31 -5.30 10.90 -7.92
C ILE A 31 -3.96 10.41 -8.49
N LEU A 32 -3.96 9.63 -9.54
CA LEU A 32 -2.78 8.97 -10.11
C LEU A 32 -1.62 9.94 -10.35
N GLN A 33 -1.90 11.17 -10.79
CA GLN A 33 -0.89 12.21 -11.03
C GLN A 33 -0.11 12.65 -9.77
N TYR A 34 -0.59 12.31 -8.59
CA TYR A 34 0.04 12.66 -7.31
C TYR A 34 0.82 11.48 -6.71
N ALA A 35 0.64 10.28 -7.23
CA ALA A 35 1.29 9.07 -6.74
C ALA A 35 2.73 8.92 -7.28
N THR A 36 3.53 8.12 -6.59
CA THR A 36 4.83 7.62 -7.04
C THR A 36 4.84 6.10 -7.16
N SER A 37 3.87 5.44 -6.52
CA SER A 37 3.63 4.01 -6.66
C SER A 37 2.15 3.68 -6.64
N VAL A 38 1.79 2.55 -7.26
CA VAL A 38 0.42 2.06 -7.29
C VAL A 38 0.37 0.59 -6.91
N ASN A 39 -0.72 0.18 -6.22
CA ASN A 39 -1.04 -1.22 -6.03
C ASN A 39 -2.28 -1.54 -6.85
N ILE A 40 -2.16 -2.50 -7.75
CA ILE A 40 -3.20 -2.85 -8.71
C ILE A 40 -3.98 -4.06 -8.21
N ALA A 41 -5.30 -3.95 -8.19
CA ALA A 41 -6.19 -5.04 -7.79
C ALA A 41 -6.01 -6.26 -8.71
N THR A 42 -5.89 -7.44 -8.10
CA THR A 42 -5.45 -8.69 -8.73
C THR A 42 -6.60 -9.60 -9.17
N GLY A 43 -7.85 -9.18 -8.98
CA GLY A 43 -9.04 -9.96 -9.37
C GLY A 43 -9.59 -10.87 -8.28
N ALA A 44 -8.93 -11.06 -7.14
CA ALA A 44 -9.41 -11.93 -6.08
C ALA A 44 -10.53 -11.30 -5.22
N HIS A 45 -10.47 -10.00 -5.01
CA HIS A 45 -11.45 -9.26 -4.21
C HIS A 45 -12.13 -8.15 -5.01
N THR A 46 -11.43 -7.65 -6.02
CA THR A 46 -11.91 -6.65 -6.99
C THR A 46 -10.94 -6.65 -8.18
N GLY A 47 -11.28 -5.98 -9.27
CA GLY A 47 -10.44 -5.94 -10.46
C GLY A 47 -10.60 -7.20 -11.31
N GLU A 48 -11.59 -7.24 -12.19
CA GLU A 48 -11.62 -8.26 -13.25
C GLU A 48 -10.43 -8.09 -14.20
N PRO A 49 -10.00 -9.10 -14.97
CA PRO A 49 -8.79 -9.03 -15.80
C PRO A 49 -8.73 -7.82 -16.73
N ALA A 50 -9.86 -7.41 -17.33
CA ALA A 50 -9.91 -6.24 -18.20
C ALA A 50 -9.73 -4.90 -17.45
N ILE A 51 -10.16 -4.81 -16.21
CA ILE A 51 -9.96 -3.63 -15.35
C ILE A 51 -8.51 -3.58 -14.89
N THR A 52 -7.96 -4.71 -14.47
CA THR A 52 -6.54 -4.84 -14.07
C THR A 52 -5.62 -4.44 -15.23
N ASP A 53 -5.88 -4.94 -16.45
CA ASP A 53 -5.11 -4.60 -17.65
C ASP A 53 -5.16 -3.10 -17.96
N LYS A 54 -6.34 -2.46 -17.88
CA LYS A 54 -6.49 -1.01 -18.06
C LYS A 54 -5.75 -0.22 -16.97
N ALA A 55 -5.75 -0.69 -15.72
CA ALA A 55 -5.02 -0.03 -14.64
C ALA A 55 -3.51 -0.09 -14.86
N ILE A 56 -2.98 -1.21 -15.36
CA ILE A 56 -1.57 -1.36 -15.76
C ILE A 56 -1.24 -0.40 -16.91
N ALA A 57 -2.09 -0.35 -17.95
CA ALA A 57 -1.90 0.56 -19.07
C ALA A 57 -1.88 2.03 -18.64
N ALA A 58 -2.79 2.44 -17.75
CA ALA A 58 -2.82 3.80 -17.21
C ALA A 58 -1.56 4.13 -16.40
N ALA A 59 -1.07 3.20 -15.58
CA ALA A 59 0.18 3.37 -14.84
C ALA A 59 1.39 3.48 -15.76
N LYS A 60 1.44 2.69 -16.84
CA LYS A 60 2.49 2.78 -17.89
C LYS A 60 2.46 4.12 -18.61
N GLU A 61 1.28 4.58 -19.01
CA GLU A 61 1.09 5.85 -19.72
C GLU A 61 1.52 7.05 -18.86
N HIS A 62 1.20 7.01 -17.57
CA HIS A 62 1.66 8.03 -16.62
C HIS A 62 3.18 8.11 -16.56
N GLY A 63 3.88 6.98 -16.60
CA GLY A 63 5.33 6.85 -16.53
C GLY A 63 5.90 7.12 -15.12
N GLY A 64 6.98 6.41 -14.79
CA GLY A 64 7.73 6.63 -13.54
C GLY A 64 7.07 6.12 -12.26
N LEU A 65 5.92 5.41 -12.35
CA LEU A 65 5.27 4.77 -11.21
C LEU A 65 5.86 3.39 -10.95
N ALA A 66 6.16 3.10 -9.68
CA ALA A 66 6.37 1.73 -9.25
C ALA A 66 5.03 0.98 -9.19
N ILE A 67 5.00 -0.26 -9.67
CA ILE A 67 3.78 -1.07 -9.73
C ILE A 67 3.84 -2.17 -8.70
N GLY A 68 2.77 -2.33 -7.94
CA GLY A 68 2.59 -3.35 -6.93
C GLY A 68 1.28 -4.12 -7.08
N ALA A 69 1.19 -5.24 -6.38
CA ALA A 69 0.00 -6.06 -6.29
C ALA A 69 -0.83 -5.70 -5.05
N LEU A 70 -2.11 -5.42 -5.26
CA LEU A 70 -3.11 -5.30 -4.20
C LEU A 70 -3.75 -6.65 -3.98
N ILE A 71 -3.27 -7.39 -2.97
CA ILE A 71 -3.74 -8.74 -2.66
C ILE A 71 -4.76 -8.75 -1.53
N SER A 72 -5.67 -9.71 -1.54
CA SER A 72 -6.66 -9.90 -0.47
C SER A 72 -7.14 -11.35 -0.37
N TYR A 73 -8.00 -11.62 0.59
CA TYR A 73 -8.81 -12.83 0.56
C TYR A 73 -9.70 -12.87 -0.69
N PRO A 74 -10.07 -14.07 -1.20
CA PRO A 74 -10.94 -14.22 -2.36
C PRO A 74 -12.38 -13.89 -2.01
N ASP A 75 -12.74 -12.62 -2.09
CA ASP A 75 -14.02 -12.05 -1.64
C ASP A 75 -14.58 -11.02 -2.62
N LEU A 76 -14.93 -11.43 -3.82
CA LEU A 76 -15.50 -10.54 -4.84
C LEU A 76 -16.78 -9.82 -4.39
N LEU A 77 -17.63 -10.49 -3.61
CA LEU A 77 -18.90 -9.93 -3.15
C LEU A 77 -18.75 -8.95 -1.98
N GLY A 78 -17.70 -9.09 -1.19
CA GLY A 78 -17.42 -8.24 -0.04
C GLY A 78 -16.20 -7.33 -0.24
N TYR A 79 -15.66 -7.26 -1.46
CA TYR A 79 -14.51 -6.42 -1.78
C TYR A 79 -13.28 -6.67 -0.88
N GLY A 80 -13.11 -7.92 -0.38
CA GLY A 80 -12.03 -8.28 0.53
C GLY A 80 -12.22 -7.83 1.98
N GLU A 81 -13.34 -7.21 2.31
CA GLU A 81 -13.59 -6.65 3.64
C GLU A 81 -14.24 -7.67 4.61
N ARG A 82 -14.83 -8.76 4.09
CA ARG A 82 -15.46 -9.74 4.95
C ARG A 82 -14.45 -10.67 5.61
N LYS A 83 -14.80 -11.10 6.81
CA LYS A 83 -14.04 -12.06 7.59
C LYS A 83 -14.04 -13.43 6.92
N ILE A 84 -12.90 -13.81 6.34
CA ILE A 84 -12.67 -15.11 5.70
C ILE A 84 -11.53 -15.81 6.44
N GLN A 85 -11.67 -17.12 6.66
CA GLN A 85 -10.63 -17.98 7.20
C GLN A 85 -10.16 -18.95 6.12
N LEU A 86 -8.86 -18.97 5.89
CA LEU A 86 -8.16 -19.94 5.05
C LEU A 86 -7.12 -20.66 5.90
N SER A 87 -6.80 -21.89 5.55
CA SER A 87 -5.58 -22.54 6.05
C SER A 87 -4.35 -21.79 5.53
N ASN A 88 -3.19 -22.01 6.16
CA ASN A 88 -1.94 -21.39 5.70
C ASN A 88 -1.60 -21.82 4.26
N GLU A 89 -1.88 -23.07 3.88
CA GLU A 89 -1.67 -23.56 2.52
C GLU A 89 -2.58 -22.88 1.51
N GLU A 90 -3.87 -22.72 1.84
CA GLU A 90 -4.84 -22.01 0.98
C GLU A 90 -4.47 -20.53 0.85
N LEU A 91 -4.08 -19.87 1.94
CA LEU A 91 -3.64 -18.47 1.92
C LEU A 91 -2.38 -18.29 1.06
N ARG A 92 -1.37 -19.15 1.26
CA ARG A 92 -0.15 -19.16 0.45
C ARG A 92 -0.47 -19.30 -1.04
N ALA A 93 -1.29 -20.29 -1.42
CA ALA A 93 -1.68 -20.52 -2.81
C ALA A 93 -2.45 -19.33 -3.38
N THR A 94 -3.35 -18.74 -2.58
CA THR A 94 -4.12 -17.54 -2.93
C THR A 94 -3.22 -16.33 -3.21
N VAL A 95 -2.20 -16.10 -2.39
CA VAL A 95 -1.23 -15.01 -2.58
C VAL A 95 -0.43 -15.22 -3.86
N ILE A 96 0.16 -16.41 -4.05
CA ILE A 96 0.98 -16.72 -5.23
C ILE A 96 0.16 -16.60 -6.52
N ALA A 97 -1.09 -17.08 -6.54
CA ALA A 97 -1.97 -16.97 -7.70
C ALA A 97 -2.24 -15.51 -8.08
N GLN A 98 -2.49 -14.63 -7.10
CA GLN A 98 -2.70 -13.21 -7.32
C GLN A 98 -1.45 -12.52 -7.87
N LEU A 99 -0.29 -12.81 -7.29
CA LEU A 99 0.99 -12.27 -7.78
C LEU A 99 1.29 -12.73 -9.21
N GLY A 100 1.10 -14.01 -9.50
CA GLY A 100 1.29 -14.57 -10.84
C GLY A 100 0.38 -13.95 -11.89
N ALA A 101 -0.90 -13.75 -11.57
CA ALA A 101 -1.86 -13.13 -12.47
C ALA A 101 -1.45 -11.68 -12.82
N LEU A 102 -1.13 -10.86 -11.81
CA LEU A 102 -0.69 -9.48 -12.05
C LEU A 102 0.65 -9.42 -12.77
N ALA A 103 1.62 -10.24 -12.36
CA ALA A 103 2.95 -10.25 -12.98
C ALA A 103 2.86 -10.63 -14.47
N ALA A 104 2.01 -11.60 -14.85
CA ALA A 104 1.80 -11.97 -16.24
C ALA A 104 1.20 -10.83 -17.08
N LEU A 105 0.17 -10.12 -16.54
CA LEU A 105 -0.41 -8.96 -17.21
C LEU A 105 0.58 -7.80 -17.28
N SER A 106 1.31 -7.50 -16.21
CA SER A 106 2.33 -6.43 -16.20
C SER A 106 3.43 -6.70 -17.22
N LYS A 107 3.89 -7.95 -17.34
CA LYS A 107 4.88 -8.34 -18.34
C LYS A 107 4.39 -8.10 -19.78
N ALA A 108 3.11 -8.28 -20.08
CA ALA A 108 2.53 -7.97 -21.39
C ALA A 108 2.60 -6.46 -21.70
N HIS A 109 2.76 -5.62 -20.71
CA HIS A 109 2.98 -4.18 -20.82
C HIS A 109 4.46 -3.76 -20.64
N ASP A 110 5.42 -4.70 -20.65
CA ASP A 110 6.84 -4.45 -20.37
C ASP A 110 7.10 -3.82 -18.99
N LEU A 111 6.32 -4.20 -18.01
CA LEU A 111 6.41 -3.71 -16.63
C LEU A 111 6.61 -4.87 -15.66
N GLU A 112 7.26 -4.57 -14.54
CA GLU A 112 7.49 -5.52 -13.45
C GLU A 112 6.86 -5.01 -12.15
N ILE A 113 6.36 -5.95 -11.33
CA ILE A 113 5.84 -5.60 -10.00
C ILE A 113 7.02 -5.48 -9.02
N SER A 114 6.99 -4.46 -8.16
CA SER A 114 8.05 -4.17 -7.19
C SER A 114 7.60 -4.34 -5.73
N GLN A 115 6.30 -4.35 -5.49
CA GLN A 115 5.75 -4.37 -4.14
C GLN A 115 4.44 -5.13 -4.06
N VAL A 116 4.06 -5.51 -2.84
CA VAL A 116 2.82 -6.22 -2.53
C VAL A 116 2.17 -5.56 -1.34
N ARG A 117 0.93 -5.16 -1.48
CA ARG A 117 0.14 -4.55 -0.41
C ARG A 117 -1.11 -5.40 -0.13
N PRO A 118 -1.32 -5.86 1.11
CA PRO A 118 -2.56 -6.48 1.53
C PRO A 118 -3.71 -5.47 1.55
N HIS A 119 -4.93 -5.95 1.33
CA HIS A 119 -6.16 -5.15 1.34
C HIS A 119 -7.22 -5.75 2.27
N GLY A 120 -8.11 -4.89 2.79
CA GLY A 120 -9.32 -5.27 3.49
C GLY A 120 -9.05 -6.09 4.76
N TYR A 121 -9.78 -7.21 4.92
CA TYR A 121 -9.62 -8.05 6.10
C TYR A 121 -8.22 -8.71 6.20
N LEU A 122 -7.58 -9.00 5.08
CA LEU A 122 -6.20 -9.50 5.09
C LEU A 122 -5.24 -8.47 5.69
N TYR A 123 -5.37 -7.20 5.32
CA TYR A 123 -4.60 -6.11 5.91
C TYR A 123 -4.79 -6.02 7.43
N GLN A 124 -6.03 -6.13 7.91
CA GLN A 124 -6.33 -6.12 9.34
C GLN A 124 -5.74 -7.33 10.08
N GLN A 125 -5.77 -8.52 9.47
CA GLN A 125 -5.18 -9.72 10.05
C GLN A 125 -3.66 -9.60 10.21
N MET A 126 -2.99 -8.96 9.28
CA MET A 126 -1.54 -8.77 9.35
C MET A 126 -1.08 -7.82 10.46
N LEU A 127 -1.99 -7.06 11.06
CA LEU A 127 -1.69 -6.22 12.24
C LEU A 127 -1.49 -7.02 13.53
N SER A 128 -2.12 -8.19 13.66
CA SER A 128 -2.23 -8.89 14.95
C SER A 128 -2.08 -10.42 14.87
N ASN A 129 -2.05 -11.00 13.68
CA ASN A 129 -1.96 -12.44 13.50
C ASN A 129 -0.64 -12.84 12.85
N TYR A 130 0.30 -13.31 13.66
CA TYR A 130 1.64 -13.75 13.22
C TYR A 130 1.58 -14.83 12.14
N SER A 131 0.70 -15.83 12.28
CA SER A 131 0.60 -16.93 11.32
C SER A 131 0.17 -16.44 9.93
N VAL A 132 -0.78 -15.52 9.88
CA VAL A 132 -1.22 -14.89 8.61
C VAL A 132 -0.10 -14.04 8.02
N ALA A 133 0.50 -13.16 8.82
CA ALA A 133 1.57 -12.28 8.36
C ALA A 133 2.79 -13.05 7.85
N GLU A 134 3.22 -14.11 8.58
CA GLU A 134 4.31 -15.00 8.17
C GLU A 134 3.99 -15.75 6.88
N THR A 135 2.76 -16.29 6.76
CA THR A 135 2.33 -17.01 5.56
C THR A 135 2.36 -16.11 4.33
N VAL A 136 1.85 -14.88 4.44
CA VAL A 136 1.90 -13.89 3.35
C VAL A 136 3.34 -13.54 3.00
N ALA A 137 4.17 -13.23 4.00
CA ALA A 137 5.58 -12.89 3.78
C ALA A 137 6.35 -14.00 3.06
N LYS A 138 6.20 -15.26 3.51
CA LYS A 138 6.83 -16.43 2.87
C LYS A 138 6.30 -16.66 1.45
N ALA A 139 5.00 -16.52 1.21
CA ALA A 139 4.41 -16.66 -0.12
C ALA A 139 4.95 -15.61 -1.11
N ILE A 140 5.16 -14.37 -0.65
CA ILE A 140 5.79 -13.32 -1.45
C ILE A 140 7.24 -13.70 -1.78
N GLN A 141 8.02 -14.16 -0.81
CA GLN A 141 9.42 -14.58 -1.02
C GLN A 141 9.54 -15.79 -1.94
N GLU A 142 8.64 -16.75 -1.83
CA GLU A 142 8.60 -17.90 -2.75
C GLU A 142 8.31 -17.47 -4.18
N PHE A 143 7.48 -16.45 -4.36
CA PHE A 143 7.21 -15.87 -5.67
C PHE A 143 8.42 -15.06 -6.17
N SER A 144 8.95 -14.17 -5.33
CA SER A 144 10.16 -13.40 -5.62
C SER A 144 10.74 -12.74 -4.36
N ASN A 145 12.04 -12.91 -4.14
CA ASN A 145 12.75 -12.42 -2.95
C ASN A 145 13.07 -10.91 -2.96
N TRP A 146 12.87 -10.23 -4.08
CA TRP A 146 13.10 -8.79 -4.20
C TRP A 146 11.83 -7.93 -4.01
N LEU A 147 10.66 -8.55 -3.94
CA LEU A 147 9.42 -7.82 -3.69
C LEU A 147 9.37 -7.23 -2.28
N ILE A 148 8.83 -6.02 -2.21
CA ILE A 148 8.65 -5.29 -0.96
C ILE A 148 7.24 -5.58 -0.43
N LEU A 149 7.13 -6.02 0.82
CA LEU A 149 5.84 -6.08 1.51
C LEU A 149 5.51 -4.69 2.07
N VAL A 150 4.45 -4.07 1.56
CA VAL A 150 3.94 -2.79 2.07
C VAL A 150 2.83 -3.08 3.07
N GLY A 151 2.93 -2.50 4.25
CA GLY A 151 1.92 -2.70 5.27
C GLY A 151 1.97 -1.67 6.39
N PRO A 152 0.98 -1.70 7.30
CA PRO A 152 0.91 -0.74 8.39
C PRO A 152 2.04 -0.94 9.38
N VAL A 153 2.40 0.13 10.08
CA VAL A 153 3.28 0.00 11.24
C VAL A 153 2.62 -0.92 12.26
N SER A 154 3.27 -2.03 12.58
CA SER A 154 2.82 -2.95 13.63
C SER A 154 3.98 -3.79 14.16
N PRO A 155 3.95 -4.18 15.45
CA PRO A 155 4.93 -5.09 16.03
C PRO A 155 5.00 -6.43 15.30
N VAL A 156 3.85 -6.95 14.86
CA VAL A 156 3.76 -8.21 14.12
C VAL A 156 4.54 -8.16 12.80
N LEU A 157 4.32 -7.11 12.00
CA LEU A 157 5.04 -6.97 10.72
C LEU A 157 6.53 -6.67 10.90
N GLN A 158 6.91 -5.94 11.94
CA GLN A 158 8.33 -5.71 12.28
C GLN A 158 9.03 -7.04 12.58
N GLU A 159 8.41 -7.86 13.39
CA GLU A 159 8.94 -9.15 13.82
C GLU A 159 8.98 -10.16 12.65
N VAL A 160 7.87 -10.28 11.90
CA VAL A 160 7.78 -11.15 10.72
C VAL A 160 8.81 -10.74 9.65
N GLY A 161 8.98 -9.45 9.38
CA GLY A 161 10.00 -8.96 8.46
C GLY A 161 11.40 -9.40 8.86
N SER A 162 11.72 -9.33 10.16
CA SER A 162 13.01 -9.75 10.69
C SER A 162 13.24 -11.26 10.56
N TRP A 163 12.21 -12.07 10.82
CA TRP A 163 12.35 -13.55 10.78
C TRP A 163 12.38 -14.11 9.37
N THR A 164 11.58 -13.55 8.48
CA THR A 164 11.48 -14.02 7.10
C THR A 164 12.52 -13.39 6.20
N ASN A 165 13.21 -12.36 6.66
CA ASN A 165 14.14 -11.56 5.84
C ASN A 165 13.49 -10.92 4.60
N ILE A 166 12.16 -10.70 4.65
CA ILE A 166 11.47 -9.91 3.62
C ILE A 166 11.65 -8.42 3.91
N ARG A 167 11.88 -7.63 2.87
CA ARG A 167 11.84 -6.17 3.04
C ARG A 167 10.41 -5.71 3.29
N VAL A 168 10.15 -5.12 4.46
CA VAL A 168 8.89 -4.48 4.79
C VAL A 168 9.07 -2.98 4.68
N ALA A 169 8.21 -2.32 3.89
CA ALA A 169 8.05 -0.88 3.88
C ALA A 169 6.80 -0.51 4.66
N PHE A 170 6.97 0.26 5.72
CA PHE A 170 5.84 0.69 6.53
C PHE A 170 5.09 1.85 5.90
N GLU A 171 3.76 1.74 5.88
CA GLU A 171 2.90 2.81 5.37
C GLU A 171 2.28 3.63 6.51
N ALA A 172 2.16 4.93 6.26
CA ALA A 172 1.34 5.84 7.05
C ALA A 172 0.01 6.10 6.34
N ARG A 173 -1.06 6.20 7.13
CA ARG A 173 -2.44 6.43 6.68
C ARG A 173 -2.97 7.75 7.22
N ILE A 174 -3.41 8.63 6.34
CA ILE A 174 -4.01 9.92 6.72
C ILE A 174 -5.48 9.74 7.12
N ASP A 175 -6.13 8.79 6.49
CA ASP A 175 -7.56 8.48 6.66
C ASP A 175 -7.87 7.63 7.88
N LEU A 176 -6.87 7.04 8.53
CA LEU A 176 -7.07 6.20 9.71
C LEU A 176 -6.58 6.87 10.98
N ARG A 177 -7.04 6.35 12.11
CA ARG A 177 -6.56 6.68 13.45
C ARG A 177 -5.55 5.63 13.91
N TYR A 178 -4.78 6.00 14.92
CA TYR A 178 -3.68 5.18 15.42
C TYR A 178 -3.87 4.81 16.88
N LYS A 179 -3.32 3.67 17.26
CA LYS A 179 -3.15 3.23 18.65
C LYS A 179 -1.79 3.68 19.17
N ALA A 180 -1.61 3.57 20.49
CA ALA A 180 -0.36 3.96 21.16
C ALA A 180 0.89 3.16 20.69
N ASP A 181 0.69 1.97 20.14
CA ASP A 181 1.77 1.14 19.58
C ASP A 181 2.12 1.49 18.09
N GLY A 182 1.51 2.54 17.54
CA GLY A 182 1.70 2.96 16.16
C GLY A 182 0.88 2.18 15.13
N SER A 183 0.14 1.15 15.54
CA SER A 183 -0.74 0.42 14.63
C SER A 183 -2.01 1.22 14.33
N VAL A 184 -2.53 1.05 13.10
CA VAL A 184 -3.77 1.71 12.69
C VAL A 184 -4.99 1.07 13.35
N MET A 185 -6.03 1.86 13.59
CA MET A 185 -7.35 1.36 13.97
C MET A 185 -8.11 0.86 12.74
N PRO A 186 -9.05 -0.10 12.91
CA PRO A 186 -9.91 -0.51 11.82
C PRO A 186 -10.67 0.68 11.21
N PHE A 187 -10.85 0.65 9.89
CA PHE A 187 -11.62 1.67 9.18
C PHE A 187 -13.08 1.66 9.64
N ASP A 188 -13.59 2.84 9.96
CA ASP A 188 -14.98 3.05 10.35
C ASP A 188 -15.64 3.95 9.29
N ILE A 189 -16.61 3.39 8.56
CA ILE A 189 -17.21 4.06 7.40
C ILE A 189 -17.92 5.36 7.76
N GLU A 190 -18.57 5.43 8.92
CA GLU A 190 -19.32 6.63 9.33
C GLU A 190 -18.38 7.80 9.65
N ARG A 191 -17.25 7.50 10.23
CA ARG A 191 -16.27 8.48 10.68
C ARG A 191 -15.18 8.74 9.64
N ASP A 192 -14.51 7.68 9.17
CA ASP A 192 -13.28 7.81 8.41
C ASP A 192 -13.55 8.12 6.92
N ALA A 193 -14.72 7.71 6.38
CA ALA A 193 -15.11 8.02 5.00
C ALA A 193 -15.42 9.52 4.77
N ASN A 194 -15.73 10.26 5.84
CA ASN A 194 -16.09 11.68 5.80
C ASN A 194 -14.97 12.59 6.33
N LEU A 195 -13.71 12.16 6.22
CA LEU A 195 -12.57 12.97 6.66
C LEU A 195 -12.60 14.36 5.99
N ASP A 196 -12.63 15.40 6.81
CA ASP A 196 -12.60 16.78 6.33
C ASP A 196 -11.17 17.22 5.94
N ILE A 197 -11.08 18.23 5.10
CA ILE A 197 -9.81 18.73 4.54
C ILE A 197 -8.90 19.32 5.62
N GLU A 198 -9.45 19.97 6.64
CA GLU A 198 -8.67 20.58 7.72
C GLU A 198 -7.97 19.51 8.55
N THR A 199 -8.72 18.48 8.98
CA THR A 199 -8.17 17.34 9.70
C THR A 199 -7.16 16.56 8.84
N ALA A 200 -7.46 16.30 7.57
CA ALA A 200 -6.54 15.65 6.65
C ALA A 200 -5.24 16.45 6.48
N THR A 201 -5.34 17.78 6.36
CA THR A 201 -4.18 18.66 6.24
C THR A 201 -3.32 18.64 7.49
N ALA A 202 -3.93 18.68 8.67
CA ALA A 202 -3.21 18.60 9.94
C ALA A 202 -2.45 17.26 10.07
N ARG A 203 -3.12 16.12 9.81
CA ARG A 203 -2.50 14.79 9.83
C ARG A 203 -1.37 14.65 8.82
N ALA A 204 -1.57 15.11 7.58
CA ALA A 204 -0.53 15.10 6.55
C ALA A 204 0.69 15.92 6.96
N ARG A 205 0.47 17.09 7.56
CA ARG A 205 1.54 17.97 8.05
C ARG A 205 2.36 17.29 9.16
N ASP A 206 1.70 16.66 10.12
CA ASP A 206 2.36 15.97 11.22
C ASP A 206 3.17 14.76 10.69
N LEU A 207 2.63 13.99 9.76
CA LEU A 207 3.35 12.90 9.09
C LEU A 207 4.57 13.39 8.33
N VAL A 208 4.40 14.37 7.45
CA VAL A 208 5.47 14.81 6.53
C VAL A 208 6.59 15.56 7.27
N TYR A 209 6.24 16.46 8.20
CA TYR A 209 7.21 17.33 8.82
C TYR A 209 7.70 16.89 10.20
N LYS A 210 6.93 16.05 10.90
CA LYS A 210 7.31 15.59 12.24
C LYS A 210 7.53 14.07 12.32
N SER A 211 7.18 13.31 11.27
CA SER A 211 7.09 11.84 11.31
C SER A 211 6.26 11.35 12.50
N ALA A 212 5.16 12.02 12.77
CA ALA A 212 4.33 11.77 13.93
C ALA A 212 2.85 11.70 13.56
N VAL A 213 2.09 11.03 14.40
CA VAL A 213 0.63 10.99 14.34
C VAL A 213 0.06 11.33 15.70
N LYS A 214 -1.09 12.01 15.69
CA LYS A 214 -1.81 12.36 16.91
C LYS A 214 -2.80 11.27 17.29
N LEU A 215 -2.76 10.83 18.53
CA LEU A 215 -3.71 9.88 19.11
C LEU A 215 -5.02 10.57 19.53
N GLU A 216 -6.04 9.77 19.87
CA GLU A 216 -7.32 10.29 20.37
C GLU A 216 -7.20 11.04 21.71
N ASP A 217 -6.20 10.73 22.52
CA ASP A 217 -5.89 11.45 23.78
C ASP A 217 -4.97 12.66 23.58
N GLU A 218 -4.88 13.16 22.33
CA GLU A 218 -4.09 14.32 21.91
C GLU A 218 -2.56 14.16 22.04
N LYS A 219 -2.06 12.99 22.41
CA LYS A 219 -0.63 12.71 22.43
C LYS A 219 -0.10 12.48 21.02
N ASP A 220 1.06 12.99 20.75
CA ASP A 220 1.81 12.67 19.54
C ASP A 220 2.68 11.43 19.76
N ILE A 221 2.69 10.52 18.77
CA ILE A 221 3.64 9.41 18.72
C ILE A 221 4.44 9.48 17.43
N GLU A 222 5.73 9.20 17.52
CA GLU A 222 6.59 9.08 16.36
C GLU A 222 6.23 7.83 15.56
N LEU A 223 6.19 7.98 14.22
CA LEU A 223 5.87 6.90 13.30
C LEU A 223 7.01 6.73 12.28
N ASN A 224 7.66 5.58 12.30
CA ASN A 224 8.65 5.27 11.28
C ASN A 224 7.96 4.62 10.07
N PHE A 225 7.92 5.34 8.94
CA PHE A 225 7.28 4.91 7.69
C PHE A 225 8.10 5.36 6.48
N GLU A 226 7.87 4.72 5.34
CA GLU A 226 8.54 5.02 4.08
C GLU A 226 7.55 5.48 3.00
N THR A 227 6.28 5.13 3.14
CA THR A 227 5.22 5.50 2.19
C THR A 227 4.01 6.10 2.89
N ILE A 228 3.33 7.03 2.23
CA ILE A 228 2.02 7.54 2.64
C ILE A 228 1.00 7.03 1.64
N HIS A 229 -0.01 6.32 2.15
CA HIS A 229 -1.12 5.88 1.32
C HIS A 229 -2.08 7.03 1.02
N LEU A 230 -2.31 7.27 -0.28
CA LEU A 230 -3.28 8.24 -0.78
C LEU A 230 -4.66 7.58 -0.84
N PRO A 231 -5.62 7.98 0.01
CA PRO A 231 -6.91 7.34 0.03
C PRO A 231 -7.73 7.71 -1.22
N SER A 232 -8.30 6.73 -1.91
CA SER A 232 -9.16 6.93 -3.09
C SER A 232 -10.65 6.72 -2.81
N ARG A 233 -11.00 6.18 -1.64
CA ARG A 233 -12.35 5.72 -1.30
C ARG A 233 -13.06 6.59 -0.26
N ILE A 234 -12.51 7.76 0.05
CA ILE A 234 -13.10 8.71 1.01
C ILE A 234 -13.49 10.01 0.31
N LYS A 235 -14.32 10.78 0.98
CA LYS A 235 -14.67 12.14 0.51
C LYS A 235 -13.41 13.01 0.41
N ASN A 236 -13.36 13.89 -0.57
CA ASN A 236 -12.24 14.83 -0.81
C ASN A 236 -10.88 14.17 -1.12
N SER A 237 -10.87 12.88 -1.51
CA SER A 237 -9.62 12.12 -1.74
C SER A 237 -8.67 12.79 -2.75
N VAL A 238 -9.18 13.37 -3.83
CA VAL A 238 -8.36 14.09 -4.83
C VAL A 238 -7.69 15.32 -4.23
N GLU A 239 -8.43 16.11 -3.46
CA GLU A 239 -7.90 17.30 -2.81
C GLU A 239 -6.87 16.95 -1.73
N ILE A 240 -7.14 15.90 -0.96
CA ILE A 240 -6.18 15.35 0.03
C ILE A 240 -4.90 14.90 -0.66
N ALA A 241 -4.99 14.14 -1.76
CA ALA A 241 -3.82 13.67 -2.50
C ALA A 241 -2.97 14.83 -3.03
N LYS A 242 -3.62 15.88 -3.57
CA LYS A 242 -2.97 17.11 -4.02
C LYS A 242 -2.24 17.83 -2.89
N LEU A 243 -2.88 17.95 -1.72
CA LEU A 243 -2.29 18.57 -0.54
C LEU A 243 -1.05 17.80 -0.06
N VAL A 244 -1.15 16.47 0.09
CA VAL A 244 -0.03 15.62 0.50
C VAL A 244 1.12 15.74 -0.49
N ARG A 245 0.84 15.65 -1.79
CA ARG A 245 1.85 15.79 -2.84
C ARG A 245 2.57 17.13 -2.79
N GLY A 246 1.86 18.20 -2.46
CA GLY A 246 2.44 19.54 -2.30
C GLY A 246 3.33 19.69 -1.08
N MET A 247 3.13 18.88 -0.03
CA MET A 247 3.97 18.88 1.17
C MET A 247 5.24 18.04 1.02
N VAL A 248 5.20 16.97 0.23
CA VAL A 248 6.35 16.07 0.03
C VAL A 248 7.29 16.64 -1.03
N LEU A 249 8.45 17.12 -0.60
CA LEU A 249 9.43 17.77 -1.48
C LEU A 249 10.14 16.80 -2.42
N LYS A 250 10.35 15.55 -1.99
CA LYS A 250 11.03 14.50 -2.77
C LYS A 250 10.19 13.23 -2.79
N PRO A 251 9.08 13.21 -3.52
CA PRO A 251 8.30 12.00 -3.68
C PRO A 251 9.04 11.07 -4.63
N LEU A 252 9.39 9.89 -4.14
CA LEU A 252 10.06 8.84 -4.93
C LEU A 252 9.47 7.49 -4.56
N PRO A 253 9.33 6.57 -5.53
CA PRO A 253 8.87 5.23 -5.26
C PRO A 253 9.84 4.49 -4.33
N LEU A 254 9.33 3.50 -3.63
CA LEU A 254 10.13 2.58 -2.82
C LEU A 254 11.22 1.95 -3.70
N LYS A 255 12.44 1.89 -3.18
CA LYS A 255 13.52 1.21 -3.87
C LYS A 255 13.56 -0.26 -3.45
N THR A 256 13.54 -1.15 -4.42
CA THR A 256 13.91 -2.54 -4.23
C THR A 256 15.40 -2.61 -3.89
N VAL A 257 15.77 -3.53 -3.01
CA VAL A 257 17.19 -3.75 -2.66
C VAL A 257 17.82 -4.53 -3.80
N ASP A 258 18.87 -3.94 -4.44
CA ASP A 258 19.73 -4.54 -5.46
C ASP A 258 19.05 -5.60 -6.35
N TYR A 259 18.24 -5.10 -7.28
CA TYR A 259 17.59 -5.94 -8.27
C TYR A 259 18.56 -6.23 -9.42
N GLU A 260 19.06 -7.46 -9.49
CA GLU A 260 19.54 -8.05 -10.76
C GLU A 260 18.36 -8.78 -11.41
N PRO A 261 17.95 -8.41 -12.64
CA PRO A 261 16.82 -9.06 -13.30
C PRO A 261 17.14 -10.54 -13.56
N TYR A 262 16.41 -11.42 -12.90
CA TYR A 262 16.51 -12.88 -13.02
C TYR A 262 15.96 -13.41 -14.38
N LEU A 263 15.72 -12.54 -15.35
CA LEU A 263 15.09 -12.92 -16.64
C LEU A 263 16.02 -13.57 -17.65
N SER A 264 17.29 -13.83 -17.31
CA SER A 264 18.22 -14.48 -18.25
C SER A 264 18.25 -16.02 -18.21
N GLU A 265 17.55 -16.66 -17.26
CA GLU A 265 17.63 -18.14 -17.09
C GLU A 265 16.37 -18.92 -17.51
N PHE A 266 15.34 -18.28 -18.03
CA PHE A 266 14.09 -18.95 -18.45
C PHE A 266 13.68 -18.63 -19.89
N ILE A 267 14.64 -18.47 -20.79
CA ILE A 267 14.39 -18.50 -22.26
C ILE A 267 15.17 -19.65 -22.87
#